data_2841cb3977dbe499784485f1f7db22d5
#
_entry.id   2841cb3977dbe499784485f1f7db22d5
#
_cell.length_a   1.000
_cell.length_b   1.000
_cell.length_c   1.000
_cell.angle_alpha   90.00
_cell.angle_beta   90.00
_cell.angle_gamma   90.00
#
_symmetry.space_group_name_H-M   'P 1'
#
loop_
_entity.id
_entity.type
_entity.pdbx_description
1 polymer ?
#
loop_
_entity_poly.entity_id
_entity_poly.type
_entity_poly.pdbx_seq_one_letter_code
_entity_poly.pdbx_strand_id
1 'polypeptide(L)'
;MSADCVNRVDQWQGLHFEERLKTTEEEFKVMQELGFNSVRLILEYVVWSQEHDSFLERFERYISLCDKYGISCMIVLANDCMPPKTELWKMPYIGEQSYDLGYHGGRKHSQHGGHSCPAPHYYFDNDAYCDDYFKMVEEIVTLYKDDNRILMWDLFNEPGNSNREDITMPYLVRMFETVRKINPSQPLTAGAWWFDPNDFHTSRLNEYALENSDIITYHCYSTFEEHIRLIKHLKGFDRPIINTEWLARCTGNTVFDNFPVFYLESIGCYMWGFVAGKYQTYEPYEAHWKWYSEDKNANIDFTKWFHDLYRPSLRPYDPKETELIKRFCDFADKNFKNR
;
A
#
# COMPACT_ATOMS: atom_id res chain seq x y z
N MET A 1 -7.87 1.25 1.49
CA MET A 1 -8.94 1.17 2.50
C MET A 1 -10.02 2.16 2.13
N SER A 2 -11.27 1.82 2.45
CA SER A 2 -12.41 2.74 2.34
C SER A 2 -12.24 3.95 3.29
N ALA A 3 -12.84 5.09 2.91
CA ALA A 3 -12.82 6.32 3.70
C ALA A 3 -13.38 6.15 5.13
N ASP A 4 -14.22 5.16 5.36
CA ASP A 4 -14.80 4.85 6.67
C ASP A 4 -13.88 4.08 7.62
N CYS A 5 -12.77 3.55 7.13
CA CYS A 5 -11.84 2.77 7.93
C CYS A 5 -10.84 3.65 8.68
N VAL A 6 -10.68 3.42 9.98
CA VAL A 6 -9.63 4.03 10.79
C VAL A 6 -8.28 3.35 10.54
N ASN A 7 -8.28 2.04 10.34
CA ASN A 7 -7.11 1.22 10.11
C ASN A 7 -7.46 -0.09 9.35
N ARG A 8 -6.49 -0.99 9.19
CA ARG A 8 -6.68 -2.27 8.50
C ARG A 8 -7.64 -3.23 9.21
N VAL A 9 -7.74 -3.17 10.55
CA VAL A 9 -8.71 -3.98 11.28
C VAL A 9 -10.12 -3.62 10.84
N ASP A 10 -10.44 -2.30 10.76
CA ASP A 10 -11.73 -1.84 10.26
C ASP A 10 -12.04 -2.32 8.85
N GLN A 11 -11.04 -2.42 8.00
CA GLN A 11 -11.22 -2.92 6.63
C GLN A 11 -11.80 -4.33 6.60
N TRP A 12 -11.40 -5.18 7.55
CA TRP A 12 -11.66 -6.62 7.46
C TRP A 12 -12.58 -7.18 8.55
N GLN A 13 -12.73 -6.52 9.73
CA GLN A 13 -13.56 -7.02 10.82
C GLN A 13 -15.06 -6.97 10.49
N GLY A 14 -15.86 -7.81 11.20
CA GLY A 14 -17.31 -7.88 11.02
C GLY A 14 -18.07 -6.64 11.51
N LEU A 15 -17.54 -5.96 12.52
CA LEU A 15 -18.17 -4.75 13.05
C LEU A 15 -18.31 -3.68 11.94
N HIS A 16 -19.53 -3.23 11.66
CA HIS A 16 -19.87 -2.26 10.61
C HIS A 16 -19.42 -2.64 9.17
N PHE A 17 -19.23 -3.93 8.90
CA PHE A 17 -18.73 -4.36 7.59
C PHE A 17 -19.69 -3.99 6.46
N GLU A 18 -21.01 -4.11 6.63
CA GLU A 18 -22.00 -3.81 5.61
C GLU A 18 -21.99 -2.31 5.21
N GLU A 19 -21.89 -1.44 6.21
CA GLU A 19 -21.79 0.01 5.98
C GLU A 19 -20.50 0.35 5.21
N ARG A 20 -19.38 -0.22 5.63
CA ARG A 20 -18.08 -0.01 4.96
C ARG A 20 -18.05 -0.59 3.55
N LEU A 21 -18.64 -1.77 3.35
CA LEU A 21 -18.72 -2.36 2.01
C LEU A 21 -19.56 -1.48 1.06
N LYS A 22 -20.62 -0.86 1.57
CA LYS A 22 -21.42 0.11 0.80
C LYS A 22 -20.60 1.36 0.45
N THR A 23 -19.87 1.93 1.39
CA THR A 23 -18.95 3.06 1.11
C THR A 23 -17.90 2.68 0.08
N THR A 24 -17.30 1.49 0.22
CA THR A 24 -16.34 0.95 -0.76
C THR A 24 -16.97 0.82 -2.15
N GLU A 25 -18.23 0.38 -2.23
CA GLU A 25 -18.91 0.28 -3.52
C GLU A 25 -19.09 1.63 -4.21
N GLU A 26 -19.43 2.69 -3.46
CA GLU A 26 -19.51 4.04 -4.03
C GLU A 26 -18.12 4.55 -4.49
N GLU A 27 -17.07 4.24 -3.76
CA GLU A 27 -15.70 4.55 -4.16
C GLU A 27 -15.28 3.79 -5.43
N PHE A 28 -15.65 2.52 -5.56
CA PHE A 28 -15.34 1.71 -6.75
C PHE A 28 -16.06 2.19 -8.01
N LYS A 29 -17.27 2.73 -7.90
CA LYS A 29 -17.95 3.40 -9.02
C LYS A 29 -17.10 4.55 -9.56
N VAL A 30 -16.59 5.39 -8.68
CA VAL A 30 -15.72 6.50 -9.06
C VAL A 30 -14.39 6.02 -9.63
N MET A 31 -13.79 4.97 -9.05
CA MET A 31 -12.59 4.34 -9.60
C MET A 31 -12.82 3.84 -11.03
N GLN A 32 -13.91 3.13 -11.27
CA GLN A 32 -14.29 2.63 -12.59
C GLN A 32 -14.48 3.78 -13.59
N GLU A 33 -15.15 4.86 -13.20
CA GLU A 33 -15.36 6.04 -14.05
C GLU A 33 -14.05 6.71 -14.46
N LEU A 34 -13.04 6.69 -13.58
CA LEU A 34 -11.70 7.21 -13.87
C LEU A 34 -10.83 6.25 -14.71
N GLY A 35 -11.22 4.98 -14.82
CA GLY A 35 -10.46 3.95 -15.51
C GLY A 35 -9.43 3.24 -14.62
N PHE A 36 -9.56 3.31 -13.30
CA PHE A 36 -8.78 2.44 -12.40
C PHE A 36 -9.24 1.00 -12.55
N ASN A 37 -8.28 0.08 -12.60
CA ASN A 37 -8.52 -1.34 -12.86
C ASN A 37 -7.94 -2.28 -11.81
N SER A 38 -7.31 -1.75 -10.76
CA SER A 38 -6.78 -2.56 -9.67
C SER A 38 -6.71 -1.78 -8.35
N VAL A 39 -6.81 -2.53 -7.24
CA VAL A 39 -6.59 -2.03 -5.87
C VAL A 39 -5.56 -2.89 -5.17
N ARG A 40 -4.78 -2.26 -4.27
CA ARG A 40 -3.79 -2.92 -3.41
C ARG A 40 -4.33 -2.97 -1.99
N LEU A 41 -4.43 -4.18 -1.41
CA LEU A 41 -5.13 -4.47 -0.16
C LEU A 41 -4.20 -5.20 0.81
N ILE A 42 -3.98 -4.63 1.99
CA ILE A 42 -3.17 -5.24 3.04
C ILE A 42 -4.07 -6.07 3.96
N LEU A 43 -3.72 -7.33 4.17
CA LEU A 43 -4.43 -8.21 5.11
C LEU A 43 -4.13 -7.84 6.56
N GLU A 44 -5.01 -8.29 7.47
CA GLU A 44 -4.83 -8.07 8.91
C GLU A 44 -5.05 -9.36 9.68
N TYR A 45 -3.96 -9.86 10.26
CA TYR A 45 -3.91 -11.16 10.92
C TYR A 45 -4.90 -11.28 12.10
N VAL A 46 -5.05 -10.24 12.93
CA VAL A 46 -5.95 -10.32 14.09
C VAL A 46 -7.40 -10.62 13.69
N VAL A 47 -7.82 -10.14 12.52
CA VAL A 47 -9.17 -10.40 12.02
C VAL A 47 -9.29 -11.83 11.54
N TRP A 48 -8.30 -12.31 10.79
CA TRP A 48 -8.27 -13.73 10.37
C TRP A 48 -8.26 -14.66 11.58
N SER A 49 -7.42 -14.38 12.59
CA SER A 49 -7.27 -15.28 13.76
C SER A 49 -8.48 -15.30 14.69
N GLN A 50 -9.22 -14.19 14.81
CA GLN A 50 -10.35 -14.09 15.77
C GLN A 50 -11.73 -14.21 15.12
N GLU A 51 -11.85 -13.99 13.82
CA GLU A 51 -13.10 -14.07 13.09
C GLU A 51 -12.98 -14.95 11.83
N HIS A 52 -12.23 -16.03 11.90
CA HIS A 52 -11.73 -16.84 10.80
C HIS A 52 -12.74 -17.08 9.66
N ASP A 53 -13.80 -17.87 9.91
CA ASP A 53 -14.76 -18.25 8.86
C ASP A 53 -15.49 -17.04 8.28
N SER A 54 -15.87 -16.11 9.13
CA SER A 54 -16.54 -14.89 8.71
C SER A 54 -15.59 -13.90 8.01
N PHE A 55 -14.29 -13.93 8.34
CA PHE A 55 -13.28 -13.18 7.60
C PHE A 55 -13.14 -13.70 6.16
N LEU A 56 -13.06 -15.03 5.96
CA LEU A 56 -12.97 -15.61 4.61
C LEU A 56 -14.20 -15.27 3.77
N GLU A 57 -15.40 -15.30 4.37
CA GLU A 57 -16.64 -14.86 3.70
C GLU A 57 -16.57 -13.36 3.30
N ARG A 58 -16.13 -12.50 4.21
CA ARG A 58 -15.99 -11.05 3.92
C ARG A 58 -14.91 -10.77 2.88
N PHE A 59 -13.80 -11.49 2.92
CA PHE A 59 -12.75 -11.40 1.91
C PHE A 59 -13.29 -11.77 0.52
N GLU A 60 -14.01 -12.89 0.41
CA GLU A 60 -14.65 -13.32 -0.84
C GLU A 60 -15.65 -12.26 -1.35
N ARG A 61 -16.47 -11.69 -0.48
CA ARG A 61 -17.41 -10.63 -0.84
C ARG A 61 -16.72 -9.36 -1.32
N TYR A 62 -15.58 -9.02 -0.70
CA TYR A 62 -14.81 -7.85 -1.07
C TYR A 62 -14.18 -8.00 -2.47
N ILE A 63 -13.51 -9.12 -2.74
CA ILE A 63 -12.92 -9.36 -4.08
C ILE A 63 -13.99 -9.53 -5.15
N SER A 64 -15.16 -10.10 -4.83
CA SER A 64 -16.31 -10.15 -5.73
C SER A 64 -16.87 -8.75 -6.04
N LEU A 65 -16.84 -7.85 -5.06
CA LEU A 65 -17.21 -6.46 -5.29
C LEU A 65 -16.19 -5.75 -6.19
N CYS A 66 -14.89 -5.99 -6.02
CA CYS A 66 -13.86 -5.49 -6.92
C CYS A 66 -14.13 -5.95 -8.37
N ASP A 67 -14.33 -7.26 -8.57
CA ASP A 67 -14.59 -7.85 -9.88
C ASP A 67 -15.84 -7.28 -10.56
N LYS A 68 -16.91 -7.06 -9.79
CA LYS A 68 -18.14 -6.40 -10.28
C LYS A 68 -17.87 -5.06 -10.97
N TYR A 69 -16.85 -4.33 -10.53
CA TYR A 69 -16.45 -3.04 -11.09
C TYR A 69 -15.23 -3.13 -12.02
N GLY A 70 -14.82 -4.36 -12.40
CA GLY A 70 -13.66 -4.58 -13.27
C GLY A 70 -12.33 -4.22 -12.60
N ILE A 71 -12.25 -4.34 -11.28
CA ILE A 71 -11.10 -4.02 -10.46
C ILE A 71 -10.45 -5.33 -9.97
N SER A 72 -9.22 -5.59 -10.36
CA SER A 72 -8.42 -6.71 -9.83
C SER A 72 -7.77 -6.35 -8.50
N CYS A 73 -7.40 -7.37 -7.72
CA CYS A 73 -6.79 -7.15 -6.40
C CYS A 73 -5.30 -7.52 -6.40
N MET A 74 -4.44 -6.64 -5.91
CA MET A 74 -3.11 -6.98 -5.42
C MET A 74 -3.22 -7.17 -3.90
N ILE A 75 -2.95 -8.37 -3.42
CA ILE A 75 -3.06 -8.70 -1.99
C ILE A 75 -1.69 -8.62 -1.34
N VAL A 76 -1.58 -7.79 -0.30
CA VAL A 76 -0.37 -7.63 0.51
C VAL A 76 -0.46 -8.52 1.74
N LEU A 77 0.49 -9.45 1.87
CA LEU A 77 0.46 -10.48 2.90
C LEU A 77 1.09 -10.03 4.22
N ALA A 78 2.10 -9.18 4.18
CA ALA A 78 2.78 -8.65 5.38
C ALA A 78 3.18 -7.19 5.23
N ASN A 79 3.54 -6.53 6.35
CA ASN A 79 3.87 -5.11 6.34
C ASN A 79 4.76 -4.73 7.53
N ASP A 80 5.83 -3.97 7.26
CA ASP A 80 6.76 -3.49 8.29
C ASP A 80 6.56 -2.01 8.69
N CYS A 81 5.54 -1.33 8.15
CA CYS A 81 5.19 -0.01 8.67
C CYS A 81 4.52 -0.15 10.04
N MET A 82 5.35 -0.29 11.07
CA MET A 82 4.95 -0.51 12.45
C MET A 82 5.02 0.77 13.28
N PRO A 83 4.11 0.96 14.26
CA PRO A 83 4.20 2.08 15.18
C PRO A 83 5.36 1.89 16.16
N PRO A 84 5.96 2.99 16.65
CA PRO A 84 6.93 2.92 17.70
C PRO A 84 6.29 2.38 18.99
N LYS A 85 7.09 1.71 19.83
CA LYS A 85 6.64 1.26 21.15
C LYS A 85 6.54 2.47 22.10
N THR A 86 5.37 3.05 22.16
CA THR A 86 5.02 4.15 23.10
C THR A 86 3.99 3.65 24.10
N GLU A 87 3.59 4.50 25.04
CA GLU A 87 2.49 4.23 25.97
C GLU A 87 1.14 3.97 25.27
N LEU A 88 0.97 4.46 24.03
CA LEU A 88 -0.19 4.23 23.20
C LEU A 88 -0.11 2.97 22.36
N TRP A 89 1.05 2.29 22.35
CA TRP A 89 1.22 1.07 21.57
C TRP A 89 0.30 -0.04 22.10
N LYS A 90 -0.50 -0.60 21.23
CA LYS A 90 -1.40 -1.72 21.53
C LYS A 90 -1.32 -2.75 20.41
N MET A 91 -1.45 -4.02 20.79
CA MET A 91 -1.72 -5.07 19.80
C MET A 91 -3.01 -4.73 19.04
N PRO A 92 -3.07 -4.99 17.72
CA PRO A 92 -4.33 -4.92 16.99
C PRO A 92 -5.41 -5.76 17.68
N TYR A 93 -6.65 -5.28 17.66
CA TYR A 93 -7.79 -5.90 18.35
C TYR A 93 -9.07 -5.71 17.55
N ILE A 94 -10.01 -6.63 17.72
CA ILE A 94 -11.36 -6.55 17.14
C ILE A 94 -12.23 -5.61 17.96
N GLY A 95 -13.05 -4.82 17.31
CA GLY A 95 -13.98 -3.87 17.95
C GLY A 95 -13.79 -2.44 17.41
N GLU A 96 -14.36 -1.47 18.14
CA GLU A 96 -14.27 -0.06 17.76
C GLU A 96 -12.81 0.41 17.75
N GLN A 97 -12.38 0.93 16.61
CA GLN A 97 -11.00 1.38 16.40
C GLN A 97 -10.84 2.85 16.84
N SER A 98 -9.76 3.14 17.54
CA SER A 98 -9.46 4.47 18.02
C SER A 98 -8.70 5.29 16.98
N TYR A 99 -9.14 6.51 16.77
CA TYR A 99 -8.41 7.50 15.97
C TYR A 99 -6.98 7.77 16.47
N ASP A 100 -6.74 7.67 17.79
CA ASP A 100 -5.43 7.91 18.39
C ASP A 100 -4.40 6.83 18.01
N LEU A 101 -4.87 5.69 17.54
CA LEU A 101 -4.06 4.60 17.00
C LEU A 101 -4.01 4.62 15.47
N GLY A 102 -4.50 5.68 14.86
CA GLY A 102 -4.56 5.82 13.40
C GLY A 102 -3.19 5.91 12.77
N TYR A 103 -3.13 5.46 11.56
CA TYR A 103 -1.92 5.14 10.83
C TYR A 103 -1.25 6.36 10.22
N HIS A 104 -1.98 7.44 9.91
CA HIS A 104 -1.50 8.47 9.01
C HIS A 104 -1.43 9.84 9.67
N GLY A 105 -0.91 10.82 8.93
CA GLY A 105 -0.69 12.19 9.38
C GLY A 105 -1.86 12.88 10.08
N GLY A 106 -1.64 14.10 10.53
CA GLY A 106 -2.63 14.88 11.29
C GLY A 106 -2.79 14.48 12.75
N ARG A 107 -1.97 13.56 13.28
CA ARG A 107 -2.07 13.02 14.63
C ARG A 107 -0.79 13.15 15.42
N LYS A 108 -0.94 13.46 16.70
CA LYS A 108 0.18 13.60 17.64
C LYS A 108 1.06 12.33 17.74
N HIS A 109 0.50 11.17 17.44
CA HIS A 109 1.15 9.86 17.58
C HIS A 109 1.09 9.04 16.28
N SER A 110 1.21 9.70 15.14
CA SER A 110 1.32 9.03 13.85
C SER A 110 2.48 8.04 13.81
N GLN A 111 2.30 6.92 13.13
CA GLN A 111 3.31 5.87 13.00
C GLN A 111 4.54 6.26 12.18
N HIS A 112 4.43 7.27 11.33
CA HIS A 112 5.46 7.69 10.39
C HIS A 112 6.37 8.82 10.91
N GLY A 113 6.53 8.92 12.22
CA GLY A 113 7.59 9.75 12.82
C GLY A 113 8.88 8.94 12.95
N GLY A 114 10.02 9.44 12.48
CA GLY A 114 11.29 8.74 12.56
C GLY A 114 11.56 8.16 13.97
N HIS A 115 11.84 6.87 14.01
CA HIS A 115 12.07 6.13 15.24
C HIS A 115 13.57 6.07 15.55
N SER A 116 13.94 6.23 16.80
CA SER A 116 15.33 6.09 17.24
C SER A 116 15.76 4.63 17.46
N CYS A 117 14.83 3.69 17.45
CA CYS A 117 15.07 2.25 17.60
C CYS A 117 14.06 1.44 16.79
N PRO A 118 14.37 0.15 16.50
CA PRO A 118 13.47 -0.73 15.76
C PRO A 118 12.09 -0.81 16.41
N ALA A 119 11.04 -0.63 15.60
CA ALA A 119 9.69 -0.85 16.06
C ALA A 119 9.43 -2.37 16.16
N PRO A 120 8.76 -2.84 17.24
CA PRO A 120 8.41 -4.25 17.33
C PRO A 120 7.31 -4.58 16.31
N HIS A 121 7.48 -5.69 15.60
CA HIS A 121 6.39 -6.21 14.78
C HIS A 121 5.40 -6.96 15.67
N TYR A 122 4.11 -6.69 15.53
CA TYR A 122 3.05 -7.25 16.37
C TYR A 122 3.09 -8.79 16.44
N TYR A 123 3.37 -9.43 15.31
CA TYR A 123 3.22 -10.87 15.15
C TYR A 123 4.56 -11.58 14.95
N PHE A 124 5.46 -11.06 14.11
CA PHE A 124 6.70 -11.76 13.76
C PHE A 124 7.68 -11.84 14.91
N ASP A 125 7.77 -10.82 15.76
CA ASP A 125 8.65 -10.79 16.92
C ASP A 125 8.07 -11.55 18.13
N ASN A 126 6.99 -12.31 17.93
CA ASN A 126 6.32 -13.07 18.98
C ASN A 126 6.07 -14.52 18.53
N ASP A 127 6.80 -15.44 19.14
CA ASP A 127 6.73 -16.88 18.82
C ASP A 127 5.31 -17.46 18.92
N ALA A 128 4.43 -16.87 19.75
CA ALA A 128 3.04 -17.30 19.86
C ALA A 128 2.20 -17.01 18.60
N TYR A 129 2.62 -16.04 17.77
CA TYR A 129 1.86 -15.59 16.60
C TYR A 129 2.56 -15.85 15.27
N CYS A 130 3.89 -15.92 15.25
CA CYS A 130 4.66 -15.96 14.02
C CYS A 130 4.26 -17.16 13.13
N ASP A 131 4.26 -18.35 13.68
CA ASP A 131 3.90 -19.55 12.89
C ASP A 131 2.42 -19.55 12.49
N ASP A 132 1.54 -19.02 13.32
CA ASP A 132 0.12 -18.93 13.02
C ASP A 132 -0.16 -17.87 11.92
N TYR A 133 0.61 -16.81 11.89
CA TYR A 133 0.60 -15.83 10.79
C TYR A 133 0.92 -16.51 9.45
N PHE A 134 1.93 -17.35 9.40
CA PHE A 134 2.27 -18.08 8.18
C PHE A 134 1.20 -19.09 7.78
N LYS A 135 0.41 -19.66 8.72
CA LYS A 135 -0.78 -20.46 8.38
C LYS A 135 -1.85 -19.62 7.68
N MET A 136 -2.09 -18.37 8.12
CA MET A 136 -2.98 -17.44 7.40
C MET A 136 -2.50 -17.25 5.96
N VAL A 137 -1.20 -17.01 5.76
CA VAL A 137 -0.62 -16.86 4.42
C VAL A 137 -0.83 -18.12 3.57
N GLU A 138 -0.50 -19.29 4.13
CA GLU A 138 -0.65 -20.58 3.44
C GLU A 138 -2.11 -20.83 3.04
N GLU A 139 -3.06 -20.57 3.93
CA GLU A 139 -4.48 -20.77 3.68
C GLU A 139 -4.99 -19.84 2.57
N ILE A 140 -4.79 -18.52 2.72
CA ILE A 140 -5.32 -17.55 1.78
C ILE A 140 -4.71 -17.74 0.39
N VAL A 141 -3.39 -17.90 0.31
CA VAL A 141 -2.76 -18.13 -1.00
C VAL A 141 -3.21 -19.45 -1.62
N THR A 142 -3.39 -20.51 -0.83
CA THR A 142 -3.88 -21.80 -1.35
C THR A 142 -5.31 -21.71 -1.86
N LEU A 143 -6.19 -21.02 -1.16
CA LEU A 143 -7.59 -20.83 -1.55
C LEU A 143 -7.73 -20.05 -2.86
N TYR A 144 -6.86 -19.06 -3.09
CA TYR A 144 -6.98 -18.13 -4.22
C TYR A 144 -5.84 -18.24 -5.25
N LYS A 145 -5.00 -19.25 -5.19
CA LYS A 145 -3.81 -19.42 -6.05
C LYS A 145 -4.08 -19.44 -7.56
N ASP A 146 -5.30 -19.74 -7.97
CA ASP A 146 -5.71 -19.79 -9.38
C ASP A 146 -6.88 -18.82 -9.67
N ASP A 147 -7.16 -17.91 -8.76
CA ASP A 147 -8.27 -16.95 -8.88
C ASP A 147 -7.82 -15.71 -9.70
N ASN A 148 -8.42 -15.53 -10.87
CA ASN A 148 -8.09 -14.44 -11.79
C ASN A 148 -8.47 -13.03 -11.27
N ARG A 149 -9.25 -12.91 -10.20
CA ARG A 149 -9.55 -11.64 -9.52
C ARG A 149 -8.35 -11.12 -8.74
N ILE A 150 -7.42 -12.03 -8.36
CA ILE A 150 -6.13 -11.67 -7.74
C ILE A 150 -5.10 -11.48 -8.86
N LEU A 151 -4.65 -10.24 -9.02
CA LEU A 151 -3.68 -9.86 -10.04
C LEU A 151 -2.27 -10.37 -9.72
N MET A 152 -1.86 -10.21 -8.46
CA MET A 152 -0.56 -10.64 -7.94
C MET A 152 -0.57 -10.67 -6.41
N TRP A 153 0.43 -11.35 -5.84
CA TRP A 153 0.70 -11.39 -4.41
C TRP A 153 1.88 -10.46 -4.08
N ASP A 154 1.61 -9.42 -3.29
CA ASP A 154 2.65 -8.59 -2.69
C ASP A 154 3.00 -9.19 -1.31
N LEU A 155 4.11 -9.89 -1.26
CA LEU A 155 4.49 -10.71 -0.12
C LEU A 155 4.82 -9.86 1.11
N PHE A 156 5.35 -8.65 0.90
CA PHE A 156 5.77 -7.81 2.00
C PHE A 156 5.79 -6.33 1.61
N ASN A 157 4.97 -5.52 2.27
CA ASN A 157 5.04 -4.08 2.17
C ASN A 157 6.25 -3.53 2.94
N GLU A 158 7.13 -2.84 2.23
CA GLU A 158 8.27 -2.10 2.81
C GLU A 158 9.08 -2.91 3.82
N PRO A 159 9.66 -4.06 3.44
CA PRO A 159 10.42 -4.87 4.37
C PRO A 159 11.59 -4.09 4.97
N GLY A 160 11.76 -4.17 6.30
CA GLY A 160 12.78 -3.44 7.05
C GLY A 160 12.42 -1.99 7.42
N ASN A 161 11.22 -1.50 7.04
CA ASN A 161 10.75 -0.18 7.47
C ASN A 161 10.64 -0.09 9.01
N SER A 162 10.40 1.10 9.52
CA SER A 162 10.30 1.39 10.96
C SER A 162 11.55 1.01 11.75
N ASN A 163 12.73 1.22 11.13
CA ASN A 163 14.06 0.85 11.64
C ASN A 163 14.24 -0.65 11.95
N ARG A 164 13.43 -1.51 11.35
CA ARG A 164 13.57 -2.95 11.53
C ARG A 164 14.76 -3.53 10.77
N GLU A 165 15.10 -2.93 9.64
CA GLU A 165 16.28 -3.32 8.86
C GLU A 165 16.39 -4.86 8.70
N ASP A 166 17.57 -5.43 8.82
CA ASP A 166 17.82 -6.86 8.65
C ASP A 166 17.07 -7.79 9.65
N ILE A 167 16.44 -7.25 10.69
CA ILE A 167 15.57 -8.04 11.59
C ILE A 167 14.44 -8.73 10.79
N THR A 168 13.97 -8.09 9.73
CA THR A 168 12.90 -8.63 8.88
C THR A 168 13.38 -9.70 7.88
N MET A 169 14.67 -9.81 7.61
CA MET A 169 15.19 -10.72 6.58
C MET A 169 14.70 -12.18 6.71
N PRO A 170 14.71 -12.84 7.88
CA PRO A 170 14.23 -14.22 8.01
C PRO A 170 12.74 -14.37 7.61
N TYR A 171 11.93 -13.37 7.91
CA TYR A 171 10.49 -13.38 7.61
C TYR A 171 10.22 -13.14 6.12
N LEU A 172 10.97 -12.24 5.49
CA LEU A 172 10.89 -12.00 4.05
C LEU A 172 11.29 -13.27 3.26
N VAL A 173 12.38 -13.90 3.62
CA VAL A 173 12.84 -15.17 3.02
C VAL A 173 11.76 -16.24 3.17
N ARG A 174 11.28 -16.47 4.41
CA ARG A 174 10.23 -17.44 4.70
C ARG A 174 8.95 -17.16 3.91
N MET A 175 8.60 -15.90 3.70
CA MET A 175 7.42 -15.51 2.94
C MET A 175 7.52 -15.96 1.47
N PHE A 176 8.65 -15.65 0.82
CA PHE A 176 8.90 -16.13 -0.54
C PHE A 176 8.91 -17.67 -0.63
N GLU A 177 9.60 -18.36 0.27
CA GLU A 177 9.65 -19.82 0.31
C GLU A 177 8.26 -20.45 0.48
N THR A 178 7.47 -19.92 1.41
CA THR A 178 6.10 -20.39 1.69
C THR A 178 5.21 -20.26 0.46
N VAL A 179 5.17 -19.08 -0.15
CA VAL A 179 4.27 -18.82 -1.28
C VAL A 179 4.77 -19.50 -2.56
N ARG A 180 6.08 -19.55 -2.81
CA ARG A 180 6.66 -20.33 -3.94
C ARG A 180 6.33 -21.82 -3.84
N LYS A 181 6.32 -22.41 -2.64
CA LYS A 181 5.94 -23.81 -2.41
C LYS A 181 4.48 -24.09 -2.76
N ILE A 182 3.58 -23.13 -2.53
CA ILE A 182 2.16 -23.24 -2.91
C ILE A 182 2.01 -23.15 -4.44
N ASN A 183 2.93 -22.44 -5.11
CA ASN A 183 2.99 -22.26 -6.55
C ASN A 183 1.72 -21.65 -7.15
N PRO A 184 1.31 -20.43 -6.73
CA PRO A 184 0.17 -19.75 -7.32
C PRO A 184 0.42 -19.39 -8.79
N SER A 185 -0.66 -19.27 -9.58
CA SER A 185 -0.58 -18.82 -10.97
C SER A 185 -0.25 -17.33 -11.11
N GLN A 186 -0.52 -16.56 -10.05
CA GLN A 186 -0.23 -15.12 -10.01
C GLN A 186 1.25 -14.87 -9.72
N PRO A 187 1.83 -13.79 -10.28
CA PRO A 187 3.20 -13.39 -9.97
C PRO A 187 3.36 -12.92 -8.53
N LEU A 188 4.57 -13.06 -8.01
CA LEU A 188 4.98 -12.64 -6.67
C LEU A 188 5.83 -11.40 -6.72
N THR A 189 5.67 -10.54 -5.72
CA THR A 189 6.51 -9.36 -5.52
C THR A 189 6.68 -9.04 -4.03
N ALA A 190 7.61 -8.15 -3.69
CA ALA A 190 7.69 -7.47 -2.41
C ALA A 190 8.11 -6.02 -2.64
N GLY A 191 7.45 -5.07 -1.97
CA GLY A 191 7.59 -3.64 -2.24
C GLY A 191 8.94 -3.08 -1.78
N ALA A 192 9.88 -2.88 -2.70
CA ALA A 192 11.11 -2.15 -2.44
C ALA A 192 10.80 -0.65 -2.26
N TRP A 193 11.32 -0.02 -1.20
CA TRP A 193 10.82 1.30 -0.82
C TRP A 193 11.90 2.36 -0.58
N TRP A 194 13.15 1.97 -0.35
CA TRP A 194 14.24 2.90 -0.10
C TRP A 194 15.39 2.69 -1.07
N PHE A 195 15.83 3.78 -1.70
CA PHE A 195 16.97 3.84 -2.61
C PHE A 195 17.73 5.14 -2.35
N ASP A 196 19.06 5.07 -2.31
CA ASP A 196 19.87 6.29 -2.25
C ASP A 196 19.67 7.08 -3.56
N PRO A 197 19.34 8.37 -3.49
CA PRO A 197 19.05 9.16 -4.69
C PRO A 197 20.27 9.43 -5.57
N ASN A 198 21.50 9.19 -5.10
CA ASN A 198 22.71 9.46 -5.86
C ASN A 198 23.16 8.29 -6.71
N ASP A 199 23.17 7.08 -6.17
CA ASP A 199 23.69 5.88 -6.82
C ASP A 199 22.73 4.68 -6.83
N PHE A 200 21.55 4.83 -6.21
CA PHE A 200 20.50 3.83 -6.10
C PHE A 200 20.89 2.57 -5.34
N HIS A 201 21.98 2.59 -4.55
CA HIS A 201 22.16 1.50 -3.60
C HIS A 201 20.98 1.41 -2.65
N THR A 202 20.71 0.22 -2.16
CA THR A 202 19.55 -0.05 -1.32
C THR A 202 19.90 -1.03 -0.21
N SER A 203 18.95 -1.32 0.68
CA SER A 203 19.15 -2.29 1.74
C SER A 203 19.20 -3.71 1.20
N ARG A 204 19.85 -4.63 1.93
CA ARG A 204 19.87 -6.07 1.61
C ARG A 204 18.45 -6.65 1.45
N LEU A 205 17.49 -6.14 2.20
CA LEU A 205 16.07 -6.53 2.08
C LEU A 205 15.47 -6.13 0.74
N ASN A 206 15.69 -4.88 0.31
CA ASN A 206 15.24 -4.43 -0.99
C ASN A 206 15.96 -5.16 -2.13
N GLU A 207 17.28 -5.41 -1.98
CA GLU A 207 18.02 -6.26 -2.96
C GLU A 207 17.39 -7.64 -3.05
N TYR A 208 17.15 -8.30 -1.93
CA TYR A 208 16.50 -9.62 -1.91
C TYR A 208 15.09 -9.57 -2.52
N ALA A 209 14.28 -8.56 -2.21
CA ALA A 209 12.96 -8.36 -2.80
C ALA A 209 13.06 -8.19 -4.33
N LEU A 210 13.95 -7.33 -4.81
CA LEU A 210 14.17 -7.10 -6.25
C LEU A 210 14.65 -8.36 -6.97
N GLU A 211 15.54 -9.15 -6.37
CA GLU A 211 16.08 -10.38 -6.98
C GLU A 211 15.03 -11.50 -7.06
N ASN A 212 14.16 -11.63 -6.07
CA ASN A 212 13.23 -12.75 -5.95
C ASN A 212 11.81 -12.47 -6.46
N SER A 213 11.46 -11.23 -6.77
CA SER A 213 10.15 -10.86 -7.31
C SER A 213 10.02 -11.21 -8.80
N ASP A 214 8.85 -11.66 -9.24
CA ASP A 214 8.54 -11.87 -10.66
C ASP A 214 8.29 -10.54 -11.38
N ILE A 215 7.72 -9.59 -10.67
CA ILE A 215 7.45 -8.22 -11.08
C ILE A 215 8.14 -7.29 -10.09
N ILE A 216 8.89 -6.31 -10.58
CA ILE A 216 9.53 -5.30 -9.74
C ILE A 216 8.46 -4.34 -9.24
N THR A 217 8.22 -4.32 -7.93
CA THR A 217 7.40 -3.27 -7.31
C THR A 217 8.27 -2.35 -6.46
N TYR A 218 7.94 -1.06 -6.48
CA TYR A 218 8.69 -0.06 -5.74
C TYR A 218 7.80 1.08 -5.26
N HIS A 219 8.23 1.77 -4.21
CA HIS A 219 7.63 3.00 -3.71
C HIS A 219 8.52 4.19 -4.05
N CYS A 220 7.93 5.32 -4.44
CA CYS A 220 8.68 6.53 -4.71
C CYS A 220 7.84 7.77 -4.42
N TYR A 221 8.18 8.48 -3.35
CA TYR A 221 7.61 9.77 -2.98
C TYR A 221 8.56 10.94 -3.24
N SER A 222 9.68 10.66 -3.90
CA SER A 222 10.74 11.62 -4.20
C SER A 222 10.33 12.62 -5.29
N THR A 223 11.22 13.59 -5.58
CA THR A 223 11.03 14.55 -6.67
C THR A 223 10.91 13.86 -8.03
N PHE A 224 10.37 14.58 -9.01
CA PHE A 224 10.20 14.06 -10.36
C PHE A 224 11.51 13.58 -10.98
N GLU A 225 12.58 14.38 -10.84
CA GLU A 225 13.90 14.06 -11.40
C GLU A 225 14.50 12.79 -10.78
N GLU A 226 14.36 12.61 -9.48
CA GLU A 226 14.80 11.40 -8.78
C GLU A 226 13.99 10.19 -9.22
N HIS A 227 12.67 10.35 -9.35
CA HIS A 227 11.79 9.27 -9.80
C HIS A 227 12.14 8.78 -11.21
N ILE A 228 12.38 9.69 -12.17
CA ILE A 228 12.80 9.32 -13.52
C ILE A 228 14.12 8.53 -13.51
N ARG A 229 15.08 8.96 -12.69
CA ARG A 229 16.36 8.26 -12.55
C ARG A 229 16.19 6.87 -11.94
N LEU A 230 15.32 6.74 -10.94
CA LEU A 230 15.00 5.45 -10.31
C LEU A 230 14.32 4.50 -11.32
N ILE A 231 13.35 4.97 -12.09
CA ILE A 231 12.71 4.17 -13.15
C ILE A 231 13.77 3.64 -14.14
N LYS A 232 14.69 4.50 -14.56
CA LYS A 232 15.78 4.09 -15.46
C LYS A 232 16.68 3.02 -14.83
N HIS A 233 16.99 3.13 -13.54
CA HIS A 233 17.75 2.12 -12.81
C HIS A 233 16.99 0.79 -12.74
N LEU A 234 15.72 0.81 -12.32
CA LEU A 234 14.90 -0.40 -12.17
C LEU A 234 14.64 -1.13 -13.49
N LYS A 235 14.60 -0.45 -14.62
CA LYS A 235 14.55 -1.07 -15.94
C LYS A 235 15.75 -1.97 -16.24
N GLY A 236 16.86 -1.78 -15.55
CA GLY A 236 18.04 -2.65 -15.65
C GLY A 236 17.81 -4.09 -15.18
N PHE A 237 16.75 -4.36 -14.42
CA PHE A 237 16.39 -5.72 -13.98
C PHE A 237 15.68 -6.56 -15.05
N ASP A 238 15.31 -5.98 -16.20
CA ASP A 238 14.67 -6.66 -17.34
C ASP A 238 13.41 -7.47 -16.96
N ARG A 239 12.59 -6.90 -16.06
CA ARG A 239 11.31 -7.41 -15.61
C ARG A 239 10.24 -6.31 -15.65
N PRO A 240 8.94 -6.65 -15.71
CA PRO A 240 7.88 -5.66 -15.59
C PRO A 240 8.03 -4.85 -14.29
N ILE A 241 7.71 -3.56 -14.35
CA ILE A 241 7.85 -2.63 -13.22
C ILE A 241 6.47 -2.07 -12.88
N ILE A 242 6.14 -2.03 -11.60
CA ILE A 242 4.94 -1.37 -11.07
C ILE A 242 5.35 -0.46 -9.90
N ASN A 243 4.92 0.78 -9.94
CA ASN A 243 5.01 1.65 -8.77
C ASN A 243 3.82 1.39 -7.85
N THR A 244 4.06 0.88 -6.64
CA THR A 244 3.00 0.47 -5.72
C THR A 244 2.64 1.52 -4.68
N GLU A 245 3.41 2.59 -4.57
CA GLU A 245 3.06 3.78 -3.79
C GLU A 245 3.75 5.04 -4.32
N TRP A 246 2.97 6.08 -4.54
CA TRP A 246 3.41 7.40 -4.96
C TRP A 246 2.36 8.46 -4.61
N LEU A 247 2.58 9.69 -5.03
CA LEU A 247 1.77 10.88 -4.80
C LEU A 247 2.01 11.48 -3.42
N ALA A 248 2.84 12.51 -3.38
CA ALA A 248 3.18 13.28 -2.18
C ALA A 248 3.24 14.77 -2.55
N ARG A 249 2.07 15.39 -2.76
CA ARG A 249 1.97 16.74 -3.31
C ARG A 249 2.69 17.78 -2.48
N CYS A 250 2.67 17.63 -1.15
CA CYS A 250 3.33 18.57 -0.23
C CYS A 250 4.84 18.67 -0.47
N THR A 251 5.47 17.63 -1.02
CA THR A 251 6.91 17.53 -1.30
C THR A 251 7.25 17.54 -2.79
N GLY A 252 6.26 17.82 -3.66
CA GLY A 252 6.48 17.97 -5.09
C GLY A 252 6.29 16.71 -5.94
N ASN A 253 5.89 15.58 -5.36
CA ASN A 253 5.53 14.39 -6.14
C ASN A 253 4.05 14.51 -6.54
N THR A 254 3.78 14.92 -7.78
CA THR A 254 2.44 15.33 -8.22
C THR A 254 1.87 14.44 -9.32
N VAL A 255 0.53 14.50 -9.49
CA VAL A 255 -0.16 13.80 -10.59
C VAL A 255 0.30 14.35 -11.95
N PHE A 256 0.48 15.66 -12.06
CA PHE A 256 0.83 16.31 -13.34
C PHE A 256 2.20 15.88 -13.86
N ASP A 257 3.15 15.63 -12.97
CA ASP A 257 4.50 15.26 -13.34
C ASP A 257 4.64 13.75 -13.57
N ASN A 258 4.13 12.94 -12.64
CA ASN A 258 4.43 11.51 -12.61
C ASN A 258 3.45 10.66 -13.44
N PHE A 259 2.15 10.98 -13.46
CA PHE A 259 1.17 10.10 -14.11
C PHE A 259 1.39 9.94 -15.62
N PRO A 260 1.75 11.01 -16.39
CA PRO A 260 2.14 10.87 -17.80
C PRO A 260 3.33 9.93 -18.01
N VAL A 261 4.31 9.94 -17.08
CA VAL A 261 5.50 9.09 -17.17
C VAL A 261 5.14 7.62 -17.03
N PHE A 262 4.28 7.25 -16.10
CA PHE A 262 3.82 5.87 -15.95
C PHE A 262 3.23 5.34 -17.27
N TYR A 263 2.43 6.14 -17.96
CA TYR A 263 1.89 5.78 -19.27
C TYR A 263 3.00 5.64 -20.33
N LEU A 264 3.89 6.63 -20.46
CA LEU A 264 4.95 6.65 -21.46
C LEU A 264 5.95 5.50 -21.27
N GLU A 265 6.25 5.15 -20.03
CA GLU A 265 7.18 4.09 -19.66
C GLU A 265 6.53 2.71 -19.53
N SER A 266 5.20 2.61 -19.74
CA SER A 266 4.39 1.39 -19.59
C SER A 266 4.50 0.79 -18.18
N ILE A 267 4.42 1.63 -17.15
CA ILE A 267 4.52 1.27 -15.73
C ILE A 267 3.12 1.30 -15.12
N GLY A 268 2.67 0.20 -14.53
CA GLY A 268 1.50 0.19 -13.66
C GLY A 268 1.75 1.02 -12.41
N CYS A 269 0.72 1.68 -11.88
CA CYS A 269 0.92 2.47 -10.66
C CYS A 269 -0.28 2.43 -9.71
N TYR A 270 0.02 2.41 -8.41
CA TYR A 270 -0.95 2.51 -7.32
C TYR A 270 -0.58 3.74 -6.47
N MET A 271 -1.50 4.67 -6.36
CA MET A 271 -1.30 5.78 -5.44
C MET A 271 -1.71 5.40 -4.02
N TRP A 272 -1.02 5.96 -3.05
CA TRP A 272 -1.41 5.81 -1.66
C TRP A 272 -2.51 6.81 -1.33
N GLY A 273 -3.72 6.28 -0.98
CA GLY A 273 -4.91 7.08 -0.73
C GLY A 273 -5.78 7.31 -1.99
N PHE A 274 -7.09 7.32 -1.81
CA PHE A 274 -8.05 7.58 -2.86
C PHE A 274 -9.13 8.57 -2.42
N VAL A 275 -9.86 8.25 -1.35
CA VAL A 275 -10.85 9.16 -0.74
C VAL A 275 -10.38 9.55 0.65
N ALA A 276 -10.31 10.85 0.91
CA ALA A 276 -9.99 11.39 2.22
C ALA A 276 -11.00 10.89 3.27
N GLY A 277 -10.51 10.25 4.29
CA GLY A 277 -11.38 9.62 5.30
C GLY A 277 -10.74 9.53 6.67
N LYS A 278 -11.22 8.58 7.44
CA LYS A 278 -10.77 8.34 8.82
C LYS A 278 -9.30 7.96 8.93
N TYR A 279 -8.73 7.38 7.89
CA TYR A 279 -7.31 7.03 7.83
C TYR A 279 -6.37 8.23 7.64
N GLN A 280 -6.90 9.36 7.15
CA GLN A 280 -6.21 10.66 7.02
C GLN A 280 -4.98 10.66 6.11
N THR A 281 -5.01 9.94 5.00
CA THR A 281 -3.95 9.93 3.98
C THR A 281 -3.77 11.28 3.27
N TYR A 282 -4.70 12.21 3.41
CA TYR A 282 -4.58 13.57 2.90
C TYR A 282 -3.66 14.47 3.75
N GLU A 283 -3.32 14.07 4.98
CA GLU A 283 -2.43 14.83 5.88
C GLU A 283 -0.98 14.41 5.69
N PRO A 284 -0.01 15.35 5.72
CA PRO A 284 1.41 15.02 5.75
C PRO A 284 1.78 14.18 6.97
N TYR A 285 2.77 13.30 6.80
CA TYR A 285 3.32 12.53 7.91
C TYR A 285 3.92 13.42 9.00
N GLU A 286 3.91 12.95 10.24
CA GLU A 286 4.54 13.62 11.38
C GLU A 286 6.01 13.95 11.12
N ALA A 287 6.72 13.12 10.35
CA ALA A 287 8.09 13.37 9.93
C ALA A 287 8.26 14.67 9.14
N HIS A 288 7.27 15.07 8.32
CA HIS A 288 7.30 16.33 7.57
C HIS A 288 7.12 17.54 8.50
N TRP A 289 6.22 17.44 9.47
CA TRP A 289 6.03 18.47 10.49
C TRP A 289 7.27 18.63 11.35
N LYS A 290 7.91 17.53 11.74
CA LYS A 290 9.18 17.55 12.46
C LYS A 290 10.28 18.20 11.62
N TRP A 291 10.47 17.78 10.36
CA TRP A 291 11.44 18.36 9.45
C TRP A 291 11.25 19.87 9.32
N TYR A 292 10.02 20.35 9.06
CA TYR A 292 9.73 21.79 8.98
C TYR A 292 9.96 22.51 10.31
N SER A 293 9.79 21.87 11.45
CA SER A 293 10.08 22.47 12.76
C SER A 293 11.58 22.67 12.99
N GLU A 294 12.41 21.78 12.44
CA GLU A 294 13.88 21.80 12.54
C GLU A 294 14.49 22.72 11.46
N ASP A 295 13.95 22.74 10.26
CA ASP A 295 14.39 23.58 9.14
C ASP A 295 13.19 24.32 8.50
N LYS A 296 13.10 25.62 8.75
CA LYS A 296 12.05 26.49 8.17
C LYS A 296 12.15 26.68 6.66
N ASN A 297 13.26 26.28 6.05
CA ASN A 297 13.46 26.28 4.60
C ASN A 297 13.12 24.94 3.95
N ALA A 298 12.68 23.96 4.74
CA ALA A 298 12.19 22.70 4.19
C ALA A 298 11.10 22.95 3.14
N ASN A 299 11.28 22.39 1.95
CA ASN A 299 10.37 22.60 0.83
C ASN A 299 9.12 21.72 0.99
N ILE A 300 8.24 22.12 1.91
CA ILE A 300 6.99 21.41 2.20
C ILE A 300 5.83 22.40 2.09
N ASP A 301 4.91 22.12 1.19
CA ASP A 301 3.70 22.93 0.97
C ASP A 301 2.50 22.35 1.72
N PHE A 302 2.31 22.73 2.97
CA PHE A 302 1.19 22.29 3.82
C PHE A 302 -0.18 22.80 3.36
N THR A 303 -0.27 23.61 2.29
CA THR A 303 -1.57 24.01 1.72
C THR A 303 -2.16 22.93 0.81
N LYS A 304 -1.36 21.95 0.43
CA LYS A 304 -1.76 20.82 -0.43
C LYS A 304 -2.07 19.57 0.39
N TRP A 305 -3.05 18.82 -0.06
CA TRP A 305 -3.26 17.48 0.42
C TRP A 305 -2.08 16.58 0.06
N PHE A 306 -1.75 15.65 0.96
CA PHE A 306 -0.60 14.79 0.74
C PHE A 306 -0.90 13.76 -0.36
N HIS A 307 -1.89 12.89 -0.18
CA HIS A 307 -2.18 11.83 -1.12
C HIS A 307 -3.56 11.96 -1.78
N ASP A 308 -4.65 11.75 -1.07
CA ASP A 308 -5.99 11.50 -1.59
C ASP A 308 -6.44 12.33 -2.81
N LEU A 309 -7.24 11.70 -3.71
CA LEU A 309 -7.79 12.34 -4.90
C LEU A 309 -9.18 12.94 -4.67
N TYR A 310 -9.95 12.37 -3.75
CA TYR A 310 -11.35 12.73 -3.54
C TYR A 310 -11.62 13.14 -2.10
N ARG A 311 -12.57 14.05 -1.96
CA ARG A 311 -13.16 14.42 -0.66
C ARG A 311 -14.13 13.34 -0.21
N PRO A 312 -14.54 13.27 1.08
CA PRO A 312 -15.55 12.33 1.55
C PRO A 312 -16.90 12.42 0.80
N SER A 313 -17.15 13.54 0.16
CA SER A 313 -18.34 13.76 -0.69
C SER A 313 -18.19 13.22 -2.11
N LEU A 314 -17.12 12.51 -2.41
CA LEU A 314 -16.72 12.03 -3.74
C LEU A 314 -16.56 13.15 -4.79
N ARG A 315 -16.28 14.38 -4.32
CA ARG A 315 -15.83 15.46 -5.19
C ARG A 315 -14.31 15.45 -5.29
N PRO A 316 -13.72 15.67 -6.48
CA PRO A 316 -12.27 15.72 -6.61
C PRO A 316 -11.62 16.74 -5.67
N TYR A 317 -10.44 16.43 -5.16
CA TYR A 317 -9.57 17.41 -4.52
C TYR A 317 -9.21 18.51 -5.53
N ASP A 318 -8.65 18.11 -6.67
CA ASP A 318 -8.42 18.96 -7.85
C ASP A 318 -9.02 18.27 -9.10
N PRO A 319 -10.06 18.85 -9.72
CA PRO A 319 -10.66 18.32 -10.94
C PRO A 319 -9.67 18.14 -12.11
N LYS A 320 -8.62 18.96 -12.19
CA LYS A 320 -7.62 18.85 -13.27
C LYS A 320 -6.76 17.58 -13.13
N GLU A 321 -6.47 17.15 -11.90
CA GLU A 321 -5.76 15.88 -11.67
C GLU A 321 -6.61 14.69 -12.13
N THR A 322 -7.88 14.65 -11.75
CA THR A 322 -8.79 13.56 -12.14
C THR A 322 -9.08 13.53 -13.64
N GLU A 323 -9.18 14.69 -14.30
CA GLU A 323 -9.27 14.79 -15.75
C GLU A 323 -8.01 14.26 -16.46
N LEU A 324 -6.83 14.58 -15.94
CA LEU A 324 -5.56 14.06 -16.46
C LEU A 324 -5.48 12.55 -16.31
N ILE A 325 -5.77 12.02 -15.11
CA ILE A 325 -5.78 10.59 -14.83
C ILE A 325 -6.69 9.87 -15.82
N LYS A 326 -7.97 10.32 -15.92
CA LYS A 326 -8.92 9.71 -16.85
C LYS A 326 -8.41 9.70 -18.28
N ARG A 327 -7.85 10.78 -18.76
CA ARG A 327 -7.30 10.89 -20.11
C ARG A 327 -6.22 9.84 -20.38
N PHE A 328 -5.28 9.66 -19.44
CA PHE A 328 -4.21 8.68 -19.61
C PHE A 328 -4.69 7.24 -19.42
N CYS A 329 -5.68 6.99 -18.57
CA CYS A 329 -6.34 5.69 -18.49
C CYS A 329 -7.04 5.36 -19.83
N ASP A 330 -7.80 6.30 -20.42
CA ASP A 330 -8.41 6.12 -21.73
C ASP A 330 -7.37 5.88 -22.85
N PHE A 331 -6.20 6.51 -22.80
CA PHE A 331 -5.09 6.25 -23.72
C PHE A 331 -4.51 4.85 -23.53
N ALA A 332 -4.29 4.43 -22.28
CA ALA A 332 -3.79 3.10 -21.96
C ALA A 332 -4.76 2.02 -22.47
N ASP A 333 -6.05 2.16 -22.22
CA ASP A 333 -7.08 1.25 -22.69
C ASP A 333 -7.07 1.10 -24.23
N LYS A 334 -6.94 2.20 -24.96
CA LYS A 334 -6.86 2.16 -26.42
C LYS A 334 -5.60 1.51 -26.95
N ASN A 335 -4.47 1.69 -26.27
CA ASN A 335 -3.17 1.29 -26.79
C ASN A 335 -2.71 -0.08 -26.29
N PHE A 336 -3.15 -0.53 -25.11
CA PHE A 336 -2.69 -1.79 -24.50
C PHE A 336 -3.73 -2.93 -24.56
N LYS A 337 -5.04 -2.67 -24.60
CA LYS A 337 -6.07 -3.72 -24.76
C LYS A 337 -6.02 -4.44 -26.11
N ASN A 338 -5.34 -3.89 -27.08
CA ASN A 338 -5.23 -4.46 -28.44
C ASN A 338 -3.87 -5.10 -28.71
N ARG A 339 -3.05 -5.31 -27.68
CA ARG A 339 -1.78 -6.05 -27.75
C ARG A 339 -1.94 -7.40 -27.07
#